data_eb4ae705f5464c1547d61239755e5a37
#
_entry.id   eb4ae705f5464c1547d61239755e5a37
#
_cell.length_a   1.000
_cell.length_b   1.000
_cell.length_c   1.000
_cell.angle_alpha   90.00
_cell.angle_beta   90.00
_cell.angle_gamma   90.00
#
_symmetry.space_group_name_H-M   'P 1'
#
loop_
_entity.id
_entity.type
_entity.pdbx_description
1 polymer ?
#
loop_
_entity_poly.entity_id
_entity_poly.type
_entity_poly.pdbx_seq_one_letter_code
_entity_poly.pdbx_strand_id
1 'polypeptide(L)'
;MFGSRRRGYRFLFAALVIFASGSCGIADDAFKWFESWRLKAWVTYPFEKFEAGETPKACEAAFDGMRLARGESECMGLVLRGESPLRDVRIEVVQAGTELPLDHGVRVSVWRLGYVYVSEPSGERIKGGMPFPTRRGEIPDILSESKDNVMRVNRNLQFLVRIEASREAVAGPRAAEIRLRYRREAWMPPEHPTEHRLRFPIAISEVALPAKSPLLNTTYLSPAKFNLSELPPDERASTIRLFANARQTPHPLLPAPKVTIRDGRVDVDSSAWERAVDEILAVHPAAEMFVPAWASYPDQRLQGLYFVHHRPAALTQKWFGVPICEENGGLSEAFKDVFGQYLAHVQSVIESRGWGNRFHLATVDEPYAVHTSDRTQDTPANNYRLVAELAALYRDKAPSITPFVTGEPFDEADGLDRIGHWCVRNLSKATLVRQAINGTGAVMTVCDNYRSAIDFPAVAPRTLGWLAWSVGARGWLTFEALSQFEDAYEGSVLTYPMIHGPSVWGMGQLFYPRMGRPGLIASVRWEMMREGADDYELLWCLAQRVARKKDSEAWLMRASNLLGRQASRLAGGVGDPETQSATRVPNPQHHSEVHSVRLLALDLLEEPSAK
;
A
#
# COMPACT_ATOMS: atom_id res chain seq x y z
N MET A 1 -6.94 -64.06 -12.19
CA MET A 1 -7.20 -63.56 -13.55
C MET A 1 -7.93 -62.27 -13.48
N PHE A 2 -7.56 -61.34 -14.35
CA PHE A 2 -8.01 -59.95 -14.49
C PHE A 2 -7.34 -58.91 -13.57
N GLY A 3 -6.17 -58.51 -14.07
CA GLY A 3 -5.54 -57.26 -13.68
C GLY A 3 -6.15 -56.07 -14.41
N SER A 4 -6.43 -55.00 -13.67
CA SER A 4 -6.74 -53.69 -14.23
C SER A 4 -5.53 -52.77 -14.10
N ARG A 5 -4.84 -52.60 -15.22
CA ARG A 5 -3.78 -51.58 -15.36
C ARG A 5 -4.42 -50.19 -15.34
N ARG A 6 -4.31 -49.48 -14.23
CA ARG A 6 -4.45 -48.03 -14.21
C ARG A 6 -3.14 -47.42 -14.74
N ARG A 7 -3.17 -46.94 -15.97
CA ARG A 7 -2.14 -46.07 -16.53
C ARG A 7 -2.22 -44.73 -15.79
N GLY A 8 -1.31 -44.54 -14.84
CA GLY A 8 -1.04 -43.22 -14.25
C GLY A 8 -0.39 -42.35 -15.32
N TYR A 9 -1.07 -41.30 -15.75
CA TYR A 9 -0.44 -40.19 -16.44
C TYR A 9 0.42 -39.44 -15.42
N ARG A 10 1.68 -39.82 -15.30
CA ARG A 10 2.72 -39.01 -14.72
C ARG A 10 3.03 -37.94 -15.76
N PHE A 11 2.36 -36.79 -15.68
CA PHE A 11 2.90 -35.57 -16.21
C PHE A 11 4.10 -35.22 -15.33
N LEU A 12 5.28 -35.59 -15.75
CA LEU A 12 6.53 -35.02 -15.32
C LEU A 12 6.50 -33.54 -15.81
N PHE A 13 6.03 -32.61 -14.98
CA PHE A 13 6.50 -31.25 -15.01
C PHE A 13 7.91 -31.30 -14.39
N ALA A 14 8.88 -31.69 -15.19
CA ALA A 14 10.25 -31.30 -14.96
C ALA A 14 10.26 -29.78 -15.18
N ALA A 15 9.94 -29.02 -14.15
CA ALA A 15 10.41 -27.67 -14.03
C ALA A 15 11.94 -27.78 -13.92
N LEU A 16 12.58 -27.90 -15.06
CA LEU A 16 13.99 -27.68 -15.22
C LEU A 16 14.14 -26.15 -14.97
N VAL A 17 14.23 -25.75 -13.69
CA VAL A 17 14.82 -24.49 -13.32
C VAL A 17 16.30 -24.65 -13.65
N ILE A 18 16.59 -24.54 -14.93
CA ILE A 18 17.94 -24.21 -15.36
C ILE A 18 18.15 -22.80 -14.84
N PHE A 19 18.74 -22.71 -13.63
CA PHE A 19 19.60 -21.59 -13.35
C PHE A 19 20.71 -21.64 -14.40
N ALA A 20 20.41 -21.18 -15.60
CA ALA A 20 21.44 -20.67 -16.47
C ALA A 20 22.07 -19.53 -15.70
N SER A 21 23.14 -19.86 -14.98
CA SER A 21 24.11 -18.90 -14.46
C SER A 21 24.87 -18.28 -15.63
N GLY A 22 24.11 -17.67 -16.56
CA GLY A 22 24.58 -16.61 -17.39
C GLY A 22 24.31 -15.35 -16.60
N SER A 23 25.33 -14.70 -16.12
CA SER A 23 25.32 -13.34 -15.58
C SER A 23 24.87 -12.35 -16.67
N CYS A 24 23.61 -12.42 -17.07
CA CYS A 24 22.93 -11.26 -17.57
C CYS A 24 22.82 -10.35 -16.35
N GLY A 25 23.58 -9.27 -16.31
CA GLY A 25 23.59 -8.34 -15.20
C GLY A 25 22.15 -8.01 -14.85
N ILE A 26 21.82 -8.15 -13.58
CA ILE A 26 20.50 -7.93 -12.97
C ILE A 26 20.17 -6.43 -13.09
N ALA A 27 19.86 -5.99 -14.29
CA ALA A 27 19.52 -4.60 -14.59
C ALA A 27 18.54 -4.61 -15.76
N ASP A 28 17.33 -4.14 -15.49
CA ASP A 28 16.36 -3.75 -16.50
C ASP A 28 15.86 -4.89 -17.43
N ASP A 29 15.16 -5.87 -16.86
CA ASP A 29 14.55 -6.98 -17.61
C ASP A 29 13.37 -6.51 -18.49
N ALA A 30 13.68 -5.74 -19.51
CA ALA A 30 12.74 -5.41 -20.57
C ALA A 30 12.90 -6.43 -21.72
N PHE A 31 11.88 -7.24 -21.93
CA PHE A 31 11.86 -8.19 -23.04
C PHE A 31 11.56 -7.44 -24.34
N LYS A 32 12.45 -7.50 -25.31
CA LYS A 32 12.19 -6.92 -26.62
C LYS A 32 11.06 -7.65 -27.31
N TRP A 33 9.89 -7.02 -27.40
CA TRP A 33 8.74 -7.60 -28.09
C TRP A 33 8.94 -7.59 -29.60
N PHE A 34 9.20 -6.41 -30.17
CA PHE A 34 9.54 -6.30 -31.58
C PHE A 34 10.37 -5.04 -31.86
N GLU A 35 11.09 -5.10 -32.96
CA GLU A 35 11.73 -3.96 -33.57
C GLU A 35 11.36 -3.96 -35.06
N SER A 36 10.68 -2.95 -35.49
CA SER A 36 10.30 -2.74 -36.87
C SER A 36 10.59 -1.30 -37.26
N TRP A 37 10.70 -1.03 -38.52
CA TRP A 37 11.05 0.27 -39.10
C TRP A 37 10.62 1.47 -38.20
N ARG A 38 11.59 2.12 -37.54
CA ARG A 38 11.42 3.25 -36.62
C ARG A 38 10.54 3.05 -35.37
N LEU A 39 10.13 1.84 -35.05
CA LEU A 39 9.33 1.54 -33.86
C LEU A 39 9.92 0.34 -33.13
N LYS A 40 10.07 0.48 -31.82
CA LYS A 40 10.49 -0.58 -30.90
C LYS A 40 9.48 -0.73 -29.79
N ALA A 41 9.26 -1.94 -29.34
CA ALA A 41 8.41 -2.26 -28.22
C ALA A 41 9.07 -3.24 -27.28
N TRP A 42 8.85 -3.05 -25.99
CA TRP A 42 9.33 -3.92 -24.91
C TRP A 42 8.18 -4.27 -23.97
N VAL A 43 8.30 -5.43 -23.35
CA VAL A 43 7.47 -5.88 -22.25
C VAL A 43 8.35 -5.95 -21.02
N THR A 44 7.87 -5.47 -19.87
CA THR A 44 8.54 -5.60 -18.58
C THR A 44 7.66 -6.40 -17.63
N TYR A 45 8.20 -7.46 -17.07
CA TYR A 45 7.55 -8.25 -16.04
C TYR A 45 8.61 -8.85 -15.11
N PRO A 46 8.49 -8.58 -13.83
CA PRO A 46 7.55 -7.62 -13.21
C PRO A 46 7.70 -6.19 -13.74
N PHE A 47 6.73 -5.32 -13.41
CA PHE A 47 6.66 -3.95 -13.92
C PHE A 47 7.87 -3.10 -13.53
N GLU A 48 8.45 -2.37 -14.50
CA GLU A 48 9.52 -1.40 -14.27
C GLU A 48 9.17 -0.03 -14.87
N LYS A 49 9.77 1.03 -14.30
CA LYS A 49 9.62 2.41 -14.76
C LYS A 49 10.80 2.81 -15.64
N PHE A 50 10.50 3.40 -16.80
CA PHE A 50 11.50 3.99 -17.68
C PHE A 50 11.23 5.47 -17.86
N GLU A 51 12.27 6.31 -17.76
CA GLU A 51 12.15 7.73 -18.05
C GLU A 51 11.68 7.96 -19.50
N ALA A 52 11.04 9.11 -19.75
CA ALA A 52 10.49 9.41 -21.08
C ALA A 52 11.57 9.38 -22.17
N GLY A 53 12.79 9.76 -21.86
CA GLY A 53 13.94 9.78 -22.80
C GLY A 53 14.77 8.51 -22.82
N GLU A 54 14.60 7.60 -21.88
CA GLU A 54 15.41 6.40 -21.69
C GLU A 54 15.10 5.33 -22.74
N THR A 55 16.11 4.63 -23.22
CA THR A 55 15.90 3.43 -24.05
C THR A 55 16.02 2.20 -23.14
N PRO A 56 14.96 1.39 -23.00
CA PRO A 56 15.02 0.17 -22.23
C PRO A 56 16.15 -0.74 -22.71
N LYS A 57 16.95 -1.26 -21.78
CA LYS A 57 17.94 -2.29 -22.09
C LYS A 57 17.18 -3.60 -22.32
N ALA A 58 17.37 -4.18 -23.48
CA ALA A 58 16.67 -5.41 -23.84
C ALA A 58 17.34 -6.61 -23.19
N CYS A 59 16.58 -7.44 -22.48
CA CYS A 59 16.94 -8.82 -22.18
C CYS A 59 16.71 -9.67 -23.43
N GLU A 60 17.63 -10.60 -23.71
CA GLU A 60 17.48 -11.56 -24.83
C GLU A 60 16.51 -12.71 -24.48
N ALA A 61 16.17 -12.88 -23.20
CA ALA A 61 15.18 -13.87 -22.78
C ALA A 61 13.79 -13.54 -23.34
N ALA A 62 13.01 -14.53 -23.65
CA ALA A 62 11.61 -14.36 -24.01
C ALA A 62 10.76 -14.14 -22.74
N PHE A 63 9.71 -13.32 -22.85
CA PHE A 63 8.70 -13.22 -21.80
C PHE A 63 7.97 -14.58 -21.67
N ASP A 64 8.14 -15.24 -20.54
CA ASP A 64 7.67 -16.61 -20.30
C ASP A 64 6.25 -16.69 -19.70
N GLY A 65 5.64 -15.53 -19.40
CA GLY A 65 4.27 -15.43 -18.90
C GLY A 65 4.15 -14.95 -17.46
N MET A 66 2.93 -15.10 -16.91
CA MET A 66 2.57 -14.64 -15.58
C MET A 66 1.99 -15.78 -14.74
N ARG A 67 2.21 -15.76 -13.43
CA ARG A 67 1.63 -16.71 -12.49
C ARG A 67 1.04 -15.97 -11.30
N LEU A 68 -0.22 -16.24 -10.97
CA LEU A 68 -0.97 -15.58 -9.93
C LEU A 68 -1.66 -16.60 -9.00
N ALA A 69 -1.75 -16.27 -7.73
CA ALA A 69 -2.71 -16.90 -6.82
C ALA A 69 -4.14 -16.40 -7.12
N ARG A 70 -5.14 -17.11 -6.68
CA ARG A 70 -6.52 -16.62 -6.70
C ARG A 70 -6.69 -15.49 -5.67
N GLY A 71 -7.29 -14.39 -6.07
CA GLY A 71 -7.41 -13.17 -5.27
C GLY A 71 -6.21 -12.23 -5.40
N GLU A 72 -5.22 -12.58 -6.21
CA GLU A 72 -4.02 -11.79 -6.46
C GLU A 72 -4.10 -11.01 -7.77
N SER A 73 -3.28 -9.98 -7.87
CA SER A 73 -3.07 -9.25 -9.10
C SER A 73 -1.62 -8.81 -9.25
N GLU A 74 -1.12 -8.88 -10.49
CA GLU A 74 0.23 -8.51 -10.87
C GLU A 74 0.22 -7.54 -12.04
N CYS A 75 1.21 -6.66 -12.07
CA CYS A 75 1.37 -5.67 -13.12
C CYS A 75 2.55 -5.99 -14.03
N MET A 76 2.36 -5.73 -15.31
CA MET A 76 3.42 -5.72 -16.32
C MET A 76 3.44 -4.36 -17.03
N GLY A 77 4.58 -3.99 -17.60
CA GLY A 77 4.74 -2.79 -18.40
C GLY A 77 4.81 -3.09 -19.89
N LEU A 78 4.29 -2.17 -20.68
CA LEU A 78 4.56 -2.10 -22.13
C LEU A 78 5.18 -0.76 -22.44
N VAL A 79 6.31 -0.75 -23.11
CA VAL A 79 7.03 0.45 -23.49
C VAL A 79 7.13 0.52 -25.00
N LEU A 80 6.69 1.63 -25.59
CA LEU A 80 6.81 1.93 -27.01
C LEU A 80 7.71 3.12 -27.21
N ARG A 81 8.62 3.04 -28.17
CA ARG A 81 9.51 4.13 -28.54
C ARG A 81 9.71 4.16 -30.06
N GLY A 82 9.67 5.32 -30.65
CA GLY A 82 9.85 5.45 -32.09
C GLY A 82 10.52 6.75 -32.49
N GLU A 83 11.12 6.73 -33.68
CA GLU A 83 11.72 7.90 -34.35
C GLU A 83 10.68 8.79 -35.05
N SER A 84 9.41 8.36 -35.04
CA SER A 84 8.29 9.08 -35.64
C SER A 84 7.06 8.96 -34.73
N PRO A 85 6.16 9.96 -34.72
CA PRO A 85 5.00 9.94 -33.84
C PRO A 85 4.00 8.85 -34.25
N LEU A 86 3.30 8.26 -33.27
CA LEU A 86 2.14 7.38 -33.48
C LEU A 86 0.92 7.97 -32.79
N ARG A 87 -0.25 7.79 -33.40
CA ARG A 87 -1.54 8.22 -32.85
C ARG A 87 -2.49 7.04 -32.67
N ASP A 88 -3.51 7.23 -31.85
CA ASP A 88 -4.56 6.24 -31.56
C ASP A 88 -3.97 4.89 -31.13
N VAL A 89 -2.89 4.93 -30.32
CA VAL A 89 -2.26 3.73 -29.79
C VAL A 89 -3.21 3.07 -28.79
N ARG A 90 -3.53 1.78 -29.02
CA ARG A 90 -4.43 1.00 -28.18
C ARG A 90 -3.76 -0.30 -27.76
N ILE A 91 -3.89 -0.62 -26.50
CA ILE A 91 -3.47 -1.90 -25.94
C ILE A 91 -4.71 -2.64 -25.46
N GLU A 92 -4.85 -3.87 -25.89
CA GLU A 92 -5.89 -4.80 -25.47
C GLU A 92 -5.23 -6.10 -25.00
N VAL A 93 -5.79 -6.74 -23.98
CA VAL A 93 -5.39 -8.10 -23.58
C VAL A 93 -6.62 -8.98 -23.66
N VAL A 94 -6.53 -10.01 -24.48
CA VAL A 94 -7.64 -10.91 -24.79
C VAL A 94 -7.20 -12.37 -24.66
N GLN A 95 -8.15 -13.28 -24.70
CA GLN A 95 -7.86 -14.72 -24.83
C GLN A 95 -7.19 -14.97 -26.18
N ALA A 96 -6.07 -15.67 -26.19
CA ALA A 96 -5.27 -15.88 -27.38
C ALA A 96 -6.09 -16.53 -28.53
N GLY A 97 -5.98 -15.92 -29.72
CA GLY A 97 -6.67 -16.37 -30.91
C GLY A 97 -8.16 -16.01 -30.97
N THR A 98 -8.66 -15.18 -30.07
CA THR A 98 -10.07 -14.72 -30.03
C THR A 98 -10.15 -13.20 -29.90
N GLU A 99 -11.35 -12.65 -30.00
CA GLU A 99 -11.66 -11.23 -29.66
C GLU A 99 -12.26 -11.10 -28.25
N LEU A 100 -12.35 -12.22 -27.50
CA LEU A 100 -13.00 -12.26 -26.20
C LEU A 100 -12.03 -11.81 -25.09
N PRO A 101 -12.52 -11.12 -24.06
CA PRO A 101 -11.74 -10.86 -22.86
C PRO A 101 -11.31 -12.17 -22.21
N LEU A 102 -10.31 -12.10 -21.34
CA LEU A 102 -9.95 -13.24 -20.48
C LEU A 102 -11.17 -13.60 -19.63
N ASP A 103 -11.42 -14.91 -19.51
CA ASP A 103 -12.59 -15.46 -18.84
C ASP A 103 -12.28 -16.04 -17.44
N HIS A 104 -13.30 -16.72 -16.86
CA HIS A 104 -13.17 -17.52 -15.63
C HIS A 104 -12.57 -16.75 -14.44
N GLY A 105 -12.99 -15.50 -14.25
CA GLY A 105 -12.62 -14.68 -13.10
C GLY A 105 -11.28 -13.96 -13.24
N VAL A 106 -10.76 -13.83 -14.46
CA VAL A 106 -9.57 -13.00 -14.73
C VAL A 106 -9.99 -11.68 -15.34
N ARG A 107 -9.56 -10.57 -14.72
CA ARG A 107 -9.81 -9.22 -15.20
C ARG A 107 -8.52 -8.55 -15.64
N VAL A 108 -8.61 -7.67 -16.63
CA VAL A 108 -7.49 -6.89 -17.13
C VAL A 108 -7.83 -5.40 -17.05
N SER A 109 -6.87 -4.62 -16.60
CA SER A 109 -6.92 -3.16 -16.64
C SER A 109 -5.67 -2.63 -17.33
N VAL A 110 -5.83 -1.64 -18.19
CA VAL A 110 -4.72 -1.04 -18.93
C VAL A 110 -4.77 0.48 -18.75
N TRP A 111 -3.66 1.05 -18.30
CA TRP A 111 -3.50 2.50 -18.17
C TRP A 111 -2.29 2.98 -18.95
N ARG A 112 -2.45 4.09 -19.65
CA ARG A 112 -1.32 4.87 -20.12
C ARG A 112 -0.67 5.58 -18.92
N LEU A 113 0.66 5.61 -18.87
CA LEU A 113 1.36 6.33 -17.81
C LEU A 113 1.58 7.80 -18.22
N GLY A 114 1.20 8.71 -17.31
CA GLY A 114 1.60 10.09 -17.32
C GLY A 114 2.93 10.26 -16.60
N TYR A 115 3.74 11.21 -17.09
CA TYR A 115 5.07 11.48 -16.57
C TYR A 115 5.07 12.70 -15.66
N VAL A 116 5.85 12.64 -14.59
CA VAL A 116 6.13 13.73 -13.66
C VAL A 116 7.59 14.13 -13.82
N TYR A 117 7.87 15.42 -13.91
CA TYR A 117 9.24 15.90 -14.01
C TYR A 117 9.86 16.08 -12.63
N VAL A 118 10.92 15.35 -12.37
CA VAL A 118 11.74 15.42 -11.15
C VAL A 118 13.00 16.22 -11.47
N SER A 119 13.12 17.42 -10.92
CA SER A 119 14.24 18.33 -11.21
C SER A 119 15.52 17.97 -10.46
N GLU A 120 15.41 17.44 -9.25
CA GLU A 120 16.50 17.01 -8.38
C GLU A 120 16.17 15.65 -7.74
N PRO A 121 17.15 14.75 -7.57
CA PRO A 121 16.89 13.47 -6.89
C PRO A 121 16.39 13.65 -5.47
N SER A 122 15.43 12.82 -5.05
CA SER A 122 14.94 12.81 -3.68
C SER A 122 16.09 12.57 -2.70
N GLY A 123 16.11 13.37 -1.63
CA GLY A 123 17.01 13.14 -0.51
C GLY A 123 18.50 13.36 -0.81
N GLU A 124 18.88 14.06 -1.89
CA GLU A 124 20.28 14.39 -2.21
C GLU A 124 21.02 15.03 -1.02
N ARG A 125 20.30 15.68 -0.09
CA ARG A 125 20.83 16.34 1.11
C ARG A 125 20.65 15.53 2.41
N ILE A 126 20.11 14.30 2.35
CA ILE A 126 19.92 13.46 3.55
C ILE A 126 21.24 12.80 3.94
N LYS A 127 21.73 13.08 5.15
CA LYS A 127 22.85 12.35 5.72
C LYS A 127 22.48 10.87 5.84
N GLY A 128 23.27 9.99 5.22
CA GLY A 128 23.02 8.56 5.16
C GLY A 128 22.29 8.09 3.90
N GLY A 129 21.90 9.02 3.01
CA GLY A 129 21.26 8.72 1.72
C GLY A 129 19.83 8.20 1.82
N MET A 130 19.22 7.99 0.68
CA MET A 130 17.89 7.39 0.56
C MET A 130 17.97 5.86 0.57
N PRO A 131 16.89 5.16 0.99
CA PRO A 131 16.89 3.69 1.02
C PRO A 131 16.94 3.04 -0.37
N PHE A 132 16.60 3.80 -1.42
CA PHE A 132 16.62 3.36 -2.82
C PHE A 132 17.40 4.36 -3.69
N PRO A 133 17.90 3.94 -4.86
CA PRO A 133 18.47 4.87 -5.83
C PRO A 133 17.43 5.87 -6.30
N THR A 134 17.85 7.09 -6.51
CA THR A 134 17.02 8.22 -6.97
C THR A 134 17.50 8.69 -8.34
N ARG A 135 16.62 9.32 -9.11
CA ARG A 135 16.93 9.79 -10.46
C ARG A 135 16.22 11.10 -10.80
N ARG A 136 16.78 11.82 -11.78
CA ARG A 136 16.17 13.02 -12.38
C ARG A 136 15.42 12.64 -13.62
N GLY A 137 14.56 13.56 -14.08
CA GLY A 137 13.93 13.46 -15.40
C GLY A 137 12.43 13.27 -15.34
N GLU A 138 11.86 12.83 -16.44
CA GLU A 138 10.42 12.58 -16.56
C GLU A 138 10.13 11.13 -16.19
N ILE A 139 9.62 10.94 -14.98
CA ILE A 139 9.36 9.63 -14.37
C ILE A 139 7.88 9.26 -14.56
N PRO A 140 7.54 8.05 -15.04
CA PRO A 140 6.17 7.61 -15.16
C PRO A 140 5.59 7.31 -13.76
N ASP A 141 4.44 7.95 -13.44
CA ASP A 141 3.77 7.74 -12.15
C ASP A 141 2.24 7.79 -12.21
N ILE A 142 1.66 8.57 -13.13
CA ILE A 142 0.21 8.82 -13.17
C ILE A 142 -0.49 7.73 -13.98
N LEU A 143 -1.50 7.05 -13.42
CA LEU A 143 -2.36 6.11 -14.14
C LEU A 143 -3.42 6.89 -14.93
N SER A 144 -3.03 7.39 -16.09
CA SER A 144 -3.86 8.30 -16.88
C SER A 144 -5.12 7.62 -17.43
N GLU A 145 -6.27 8.26 -17.25
CA GLU A 145 -7.54 7.87 -17.88
C GLU A 145 -7.69 8.42 -19.31
N SER A 146 -6.70 9.18 -19.81
CA SER A 146 -6.75 9.77 -21.15
C SER A 146 -6.77 8.68 -22.22
N LYS A 147 -7.71 8.82 -23.15
CA LYS A 147 -7.80 7.97 -24.35
C LYS A 147 -6.91 8.48 -25.49
N ASP A 148 -6.33 9.67 -25.36
CA ASP A 148 -5.43 10.24 -26.34
C ASP A 148 -4.01 9.68 -26.16
N ASN A 149 -3.79 8.51 -26.73
CA ASN A 149 -2.54 7.77 -26.64
C ASN A 149 -1.65 8.13 -27.84
N VAL A 150 -0.92 9.22 -27.72
CA VAL A 150 0.06 9.67 -28.73
C VAL A 150 1.47 9.37 -28.24
N MET A 151 2.23 8.62 -29.04
CA MET A 151 3.66 8.46 -28.84
C MET A 151 4.39 9.62 -29.54
N ARG A 152 5.22 10.34 -28.79
CA ARG A 152 6.07 11.41 -29.32
C ARG A 152 7.40 10.85 -29.79
N VAL A 153 8.03 11.57 -30.73
CA VAL A 153 9.33 11.18 -31.28
C VAL A 153 10.38 11.02 -30.19
N ASN A 154 11.10 9.90 -30.22
CA ASN A 154 12.17 9.56 -29.29
C ASN A 154 11.78 9.65 -27.80
N ARG A 155 10.48 9.53 -27.50
CA ARG A 155 9.96 9.46 -26.12
C ARG A 155 9.20 8.18 -25.90
N ASN A 156 9.33 7.63 -24.73
CA ASN A 156 8.60 6.45 -24.31
C ASN A 156 7.10 6.78 -24.16
N LEU A 157 6.25 5.94 -24.73
CA LEU A 157 4.85 5.80 -24.36
C LEU A 157 4.76 4.51 -23.55
N GLN A 158 4.56 4.63 -22.24
CA GLN A 158 4.51 3.48 -21.35
C GLN A 158 3.08 3.21 -20.89
N PHE A 159 2.73 1.93 -20.81
CA PHE A 159 1.47 1.43 -20.26
C PHE A 159 1.75 0.52 -19.07
N LEU A 160 0.86 0.58 -18.08
CA LEU A 160 0.75 -0.41 -17.04
C LEU A 160 -0.44 -1.31 -17.36
N VAL A 161 -0.21 -2.60 -17.38
CA VAL A 161 -1.22 -3.65 -17.57
C VAL A 161 -1.31 -4.44 -16.29
N ARG A 162 -2.46 -4.40 -15.60
CA ARG A 162 -2.76 -5.21 -14.44
C ARG A 162 -3.62 -6.39 -14.84
N ILE A 163 -3.20 -7.58 -14.45
CA ILE A 163 -3.97 -8.81 -14.55
C ILE A 163 -4.36 -9.24 -13.14
N GLU A 164 -5.63 -9.42 -12.90
CA GLU A 164 -6.23 -9.75 -11.61
C GLU A 164 -6.98 -11.07 -11.71
N ALA A 165 -6.62 -12.03 -10.89
CA ALA A 165 -7.37 -13.27 -10.70
C ALA A 165 -8.32 -13.12 -9.51
N SER A 166 -9.62 -13.24 -9.71
CA SER A 166 -10.57 -13.27 -8.59
C SER A 166 -10.33 -14.50 -7.70
N ARG A 167 -10.85 -14.47 -6.49
CA ARG A 167 -10.74 -15.64 -5.58
C ARG A 167 -11.45 -16.88 -6.13
N GLU A 168 -12.48 -16.67 -6.94
CA GLU A 168 -13.29 -17.69 -7.61
C GLU A 168 -12.71 -18.09 -8.98
N ALA A 169 -11.59 -17.48 -9.40
CA ALA A 169 -10.96 -17.80 -10.65
C ALA A 169 -10.64 -19.30 -10.72
N VAL A 170 -10.93 -19.92 -11.86
CA VAL A 170 -10.60 -21.32 -12.07
C VAL A 170 -9.08 -21.45 -12.18
N ALA A 171 -8.48 -22.32 -11.38
CA ALA A 171 -7.04 -22.60 -11.46
C ALA A 171 -6.67 -23.30 -12.77
N GLY A 172 -5.43 -23.10 -13.20
CA GLY A 172 -4.88 -23.71 -14.39
C GLY A 172 -4.31 -22.71 -15.40
N PRO A 173 -3.69 -23.23 -16.47
CA PRO A 173 -3.06 -22.41 -17.51
C PRO A 173 -4.10 -21.77 -18.44
N ARG A 174 -3.79 -20.56 -18.90
CA ARG A 174 -4.52 -19.83 -19.94
C ARG A 174 -3.53 -19.27 -20.96
N ALA A 175 -4.00 -19.08 -22.18
CA ALA A 175 -3.24 -18.36 -23.20
C ALA A 175 -3.83 -16.96 -23.36
N ALA A 176 -3.04 -15.96 -23.06
CA ALA A 176 -3.39 -14.55 -23.28
C ALA A 176 -2.68 -14.00 -24.52
N GLU A 177 -3.24 -12.97 -25.10
CA GLU A 177 -2.67 -12.25 -26.23
C GLU A 177 -2.78 -10.74 -25.99
N ILE A 178 -1.64 -10.06 -25.96
CA ILE A 178 -1.59 -8.58 -26.00
C ILE A 178 -1.68 -8.17 -27.46
N ARG A 179 -2.54 -7.22 -27.73
CA ARG A 179 -2.69 -6.57 -29.04
C ARG A 179 -2.34 -5.12 -28.92
N LEU A 180 -1.35 -4.71 -29.67
CA LEU A 180 -0.98 -3.33 -29.89
C LEU A 180 -1.53 -2.90 -31.25
N ARG A 181 -2.41 -1.91 -31.27
CA ARG A 181 -2.95 -1.29 -32.49
C ARG A 181 -2.67 0.20 -32.50
N TYR A 182 -2.43 0.75 -33.67
CA TYR A 182 -2.27 2.19 -33.85
C TYR A 182 -2.72 2.63 -35.26
N ARG A 183 -2.99 3.93 -35.40
CA ARG A 183 -3.38 4.49 -36.67
C ARG A 183 -2.21 4.47 -37.65
N ARG A 184 -2.49 4.10 -38.89
CA ARG A 184 -1.52 4.24 -39.99
C ARG A 184 -1.21 5.70 -40.21
N GLU A 185 0.05 6.02 -40.19
CA GLU A 185 0.55 7.38 -40.47
C GLU A 185 1.11 7.46 -41.89
N ALA A 186 1.11 8.67 -42.49
CA ALA A 186 1.53 8.87 -43.89
C ALA A 186 3.00 8.52 -44.17
N TRP A 187 3.83 8.49 -43.14
CA TRP A 187 5.25 8.12 -43.24
C TRP A 187 5.49 6.60 -43.21
N MET A 188 4.47 5.78 -42.91
CA MET A 188 4.59 4.34 -42.88
C MET A 188 4.52 3.74 -44.27
N PRO A 189 5.41 2.78 -44.60
CA PRO A 189 5.24 1.97 -45.81
C PRO A 189 3.87 1.28 -45.83
N PRO A 190 3.26 1.10 -47.00
CA PRO A 190 1.94 0.44 -47.11
C PRO A 190 1.88 -0.95 -46.48
N GLU A 191 2.96 -1.71 -46.53
CA GLU A 191 3.12 -3.05 -46.00
C GLU A 191 3.37 -3.09 -44.49
N HIS A 192 3.66 -1.94 -43.86
CA HIS A 192 3.95 -1.90 -42.42
C HIS A 192 2.71 -2.27 -41.63
N PRO A 193 2.79 -3.29 -40.73
CA PRO A 193 1.65 -3.68 -39.93
C PRO A 193 1.26 -2.58 -38.94
N THR A 194 -0.02 -2.37 -38.74
CA THR A 194 -0.58 -1.47 -37.71
C THR A 194 -1.15 -2.19 -36.51
N GLU A 195 -0.96 -3.50 -36.48
CA GLU A 195 -1.29 -4.38 -35.37
C GLU A 195 -0.12 -5.33 -35.10
N HIS A 196 0.25 -5.45 -33.82
CA HIS A 196 1.23 -6.41 -33.34
C HIS A 196 0.60 -7.25 -32.22
N ARG A 197 0.94 -8.54 -32.17
CA ARG A 197 0.40 -9.49 -31.21
C ARG A 197 1.52 -10.20 -30.45
N LEU A 198 1.34 -10.31 -29.13
CA LEU A 198 2.22 -11.08 -28.26
C LEU A 198 1.38 -12.10 -27.47
N ARG A 199 1.62 -13.38 -27.71
CA ARG A 199 1.00 -14.45 -26.91
C ARG A 199 1.87 -14.83 -25.75
N PHE A 200 1.24 -15.03 -24.60
CA PHE A 200 1.92 -15.47 -23.38
C PHE A 200 0.99 -16.30 -22.50
N PRO A 201 1.54 -17.23 -21.70
CA PRO A 201 0.76 -17.99 -20.75
C PRO A 201 0.45 -17.16 -19.49
N ILE A 202 -0.73 -17.40 -18.92
CA ILE A 202 -1.08 -17.00 -17.56
C ILE A 202 -1.42 -18.29 -16.80
N ALA A 203 -0.77 -18.54 -15.69
CA ALA A 203 -1.06 -19.66 -14.80
C ALA A 203 -1.76 -19.16 -13.53
N ILE A 204 -2.98 -19.58 -13.30
CA ILE A 204 -3.69 -19.33 -12.05
C ILE A 204 -3.47 -20.52 -11.12
N SER A 205 -2.90 -20.25 -9.95
CA SER A 205 -2.60 -21.21 -8.90
C SER A 205 -3.86 -21.75 -8.22
N GLU A 206 -3.79 -22.95 -7.65
CA GLU A 206 -4.78 -23.47 -6.70
C GLU A 206 -4.77 -22.69 -5.37
N VAL A 207 -3.67 -22.03 -5.04
CA VAL A 207 -3.55 -21.18 -3.86
C VAL A 207 -4.50 -20.00 -3.97
N ALA A 208 -5.25 -19.73 -2.90
CA ALA A 208 -6.09 -18.54 -2.80
C ALA A 208 -5.64 -17.65 -1.65
N LEU A 209 -5.51 -16.35 -1.92
CA LEU A 209 -5.30 -15.37 -0.88
C LEU A 209 -6.49 -15.34 0.11
N PRO A 210 -6.30 -14.92 1.37
CA PRO A 210 -7.34 -14.99 2.39
C PRO A 210 -8.58 -14.15 2.00
N ALA A 211 -9.78 -14.66 2.34
CA ALA A 211 -11.04 -13.95 2.06
C ALA A 211 -11.15 -12.65 2.88
N LYS A 212 -10.65 -12.70 4.10
CA LYS A 212 -10.47 -11.54 4.97
C LYS A 212 -8.97 -11.31 5.09
N SER A 213 -8.51 -10.17 4.60
CA SER A 213 -7.11 -9.80 4.72
C SER A 213 -6.67 -9.79 6.18
N PRO A 214 -5.50 -10.34 6.51
CA PRO A 214 -4.90 -10.19 7.84
C PRO A 214 -4.30 -8.80 8.05
N LEU A 215 -4.17 -8.01 6.97
CA LEU A 215 -3.57 -6.69 6.99
C LEU A 215 -4.46 -5.65 7.68
N LEU A 216 -3.81 -4.74 8.37
CA LEU A 216 -4.38 -3.52 8.92
C LEU A 216 -3.64 -2.35 8.27
N ASN A 217 -4.05 -2.00 7.06
CA ASN A 217 -3.45 -0.90 6.33
C ASN A 217 -4.37 0.31 6.35
N THR A 218 -3.79 1.47 6.64
CA THR A 218 -4.51 2.73 6.63
C THR A 218 -3.76 3.76 5.81
N THR A 219 -4.52 4.58 5.08
CA THR A 219 -3.98 5.70 4.30
C THR A 219 -4.65 6.98 4.76
N TYR A 220 -3.85 7.94 5.21
CA TYR A 220 -4.35 9.24 5.61
C TYR A 220 -4.67 10.09 4.39
N LEU A 221 -5.88 10.63 4.36
CA LEU A 221 -6.35 11.60 3.37
C LEU A 221 -6.68 12.90 4.08
N SER A 222 -6.07 14.00 3.67
CA SER A 222 -6.43 15.31 4.22
C SER A 222 -7.88 15.66 3.90
N PRO A 223 -8.77 15.77 4.89
CA PRO A 223 -10.18 16.08 4.65
C PRO A 223 -10.39 17.49 4.09
N ALA A 224 -9.44 18.39 4.29
CA ALA A 224 -9.46 19.72 3.70
C ALA A 224 -9.24 19.72 2.18
N LYS A 225 -8.64 18.64 1.64
CA LYS A 225 -8.30 18.51 0.21
C LYS A 225 -9.21 17.53 -0.52
N PHE A 226 -9.80 16.61 0.19
CA PHE A 226 -10.66 15.58 -0.40
C PHE A 226 -11.70 15.10 0.61
N ASN A 227 -12.96 15.30 0.29
CA ASN A 227 -14.07 14.88 1.11
C ASN A 227 -14.91 13.83 0.36
N LEU A 228 -14.86 12.59 0.82
CA LEU A 228 -15.59 11.48 0.20
C LEU A 228 -17.11 11.75 0.14
N SER A 229 -17.66 12.43 1.16
CA SER A 229 -19.12 12.71 1.23
C SER A 229 -19.60 13.69 0.15
N GLU A 230 -18.70 14.47 -0.43
CA GLU A 230 -19.00 15.43 -1.51
C GLU A 230 -18.99 14.78 -2.90
N LEU A 231 -18.47 13.55 -3.01
CA LEU A 231 -18.47 12.83 -4.28
C LEU A 231 -19.88 12.34 -4.64
N PRO A 232 -20.22 12.31 -5.94
CA PRO A 232 -21.37 11.57 -6.43
C PRO A 232 -21.32 10.10 -5.97
N PRO A 233 -22.47 9.44 -5.74
CA PRO A 233 -22.52 8.08 -5.18
C PRO A 233 -21.64 7.07 -5.93
N ASP A 234 -21.63 7.08 -7.26
CA ASP A 234 -20.84 6.16 -8.09
C ASP A 234 -19.33 6.41 -7.94
N GLU A 235 -18.91 7.68 -7.91
CA GLU A 235 -17.51 8.05 -7.69
C GLU A 235 -17.06 7.73 -6.26
N ARG A 236 -17.95 7.90 -5.27
CA ARG A 236 -17.70 7.50 -3.88
C ARG A 236 -17.50 6.00 -3.77
N ALA A 237 -18.41 5.20 -4.32
CA ALA A 237 -18.27 3.75 -4.35
C ALA A 237 -17.02 3.29 -5.13
N SER A 238 -16.68 3.97 -6.22
CA SER A 238 -15.45 3.71 -6.99
C SER A 238 -14.20 4.00 -6.16
N THR A 239 -14.20 5.10 -5.42
CA THR A 239 -13.09 5.47 -4.52
C THR A 239 -12.94 4.45 -3.39
N ILE A 240 -14.02 4.04 -2.73
CA ILE A 240 -13.96 3.01 -1.68
C ILE A 240 -13.40 1.69 -2.27
N ARG A 241 -13.83 1.28 -3.47
CA ARG A 241 -13.28 0.09 -4.15
C ARG A 241 -11.79 0.23 -4.45
N LEU A 242 -11.33 1.42 -4.84
CA LEU A 242 -9.90 1.67 -5.09
C LEU A 242 -9.04 1.36 -3.86
N PHE A 243 -9.51 1.76 -2.68
CA PHE A 243 -8.83 1.46 -1.41
C PHE A 243 -8.98 -0.01 -1.01
N ALA A 244 -10.18 -0.57 -1.08
CA ALA A 244 -10.45 -1.96 -0.74
C ALA A 244 -9.60 -2.95 -1.57
N ASN A 245 -9.46 -2.70 -2.87
CA ASN A 245 -8.64 -3.50 -3.76
C ASN A 245 -7.14 -3.47 -3.39
N ALA A 246 -6.68 -2.39 -2.77
CA ALA A 246 -5.31 -2.27 -2.27
C ALA A 246 -5.17 -2.74 -0.80
N ARG A 247 -6.19 -3.37 -0.20
CA ARG A 247 -6.26 -3.74 1.24
C ARG A 247 -5.99 -2.54 2.15
N GLN A 248 -6.41 -1.35 1.74
CA GLN A 248 -6.25 -0.11 2.48
C GLN A 248 -7.60 0.38 2.97
N THR A 249 -7.62 0.98 4.15
CA THR A 249 -8.76 1.75 4.63
C THR A 249 -8.36 3.22 4.62
N PRO A 250 -9.08 4.07 3.89
CA PRO A 250 -8.81 5.49 3.91
C PRO A 250 -9.23 6.10 5.25
N HIS A 251 -8.46 7.11 5.72
CA HIS A 251 -8.70 7.79 6.98
C HIS A 251 -8.32 9.28 6.88
N PRO A 252 -9.09 10.22 7.41
CA PRO A 252 -10.48 10.08 7.82
C PRO A 252 -11.41 10.24 6.61
N LEU A 253 -12.22 9.23 6.33
CA LEU A 253 -13.29 9.33 5.32
C LEU A 253 -14.66 9.54 5.92
N LEU A 254 -14.76 9.34 7.22
CA LEU A 254 -16.04 9.37 7.91
C LEU A 254 -16.38 10.80 8.32
N PRO A 255 -17.58 11.28 8.02
CA PRO A 255 -18.07 12.51 8.62
C PRO A 255 -18.13 12.31 10.13
N ALA A 256 -17.69 13.33 10.88
CA ALA A 256 -17.81 13.24 12.32
C ALA A 256 -19.26 13.33 12.77
N PRO A 257 -19.62 12.61 13.85
CA PRO A 257 -20.89 12.85 14.53
C PRO A 257 -21.00 14.33 14.96
N LYS A 258 -22.17 14.90 14.84
CA LYS A 258 -22.42 16.26 15.35
C LYS A 258 -22.61 16.18 16.85
N VAL A 259 -21.84 16.99 17.57
CA VAL A 259 -21.86 17.03 19.03
C VAL A 259 -22.34 18.40 19.51
N THR A 260 -23.26 18.38 20.45
CA THR A 260 -23.73 19.57 21.17
C THR A 260 -23.62 19.33 22.67
N ILE A 261 -23.02 20.26 23.41
CA ILE A 261 -22.90 20.19 24.87
C ILE A 261 -23.75 21.29 25.48
N ARG A 262 -24.67 20.90 26.39
CA ARG A 262 -25.54 21.81 27.16
C ARG A 262 -25.58 21.35 28.61
N ASP A 263 -25.21 22.21 29.51
CA ASP A 263 -25.21 21.94 30.97
C ASP A 263 -24.55 20.60 31.33
N GLY A 264 -23.39 20.30 30.71
CA GLY A 264 -22.63 19.06 30.93
C GLY A 264 -23.23 17.82 30.27
N ARG A 265 -24.36 17.92 29.57
CA ARG A 265 -24.94 16.83 28.79
C ARG A 265 -24.49 16.89 27.34
N VAL A 266 -24.15 15.72 26.80
CA VAL A 266 -23.69 15.57 25.42
C VAL A 266 -24.81 14.98 24.57
N ASP A 267 -25.23 15.71 23.56
CA ASP A 267 -26.15 15.25 22.52
C ASP A 267 -25.35 14.97 21.25
N VAL A 268 -25.54 13.78 20.64
CA VAL A 268 -24.76 13.30 19.50
C VAL A 268 -25.68 12.85 18.37
N ASP A 269 -25.61 13.55 17.23
CA ASP A 269 -26.19 13.06 15.96
C ASP A 269 -25.13 12.32 15.16
N SER A 270 -25.16 10.99 15.23
CA SER A 270 -24.24 10.08 14.53
C SER A 270 -24.75 9.64 13.15
N SER A 271 -25.91 10.09 12.70
CA SER A 271 -26.62 9.56 11.53
C SER A 271 -25.81 9.63 10.22
N ALA A 272 -25.03 10.70 10.03
CA ALA A 272 -24.17 10.85 8.85
C ALA A 272 -22.95 9.90 8.91
N TRP A 273 -22.34 9.75 10.08
CA TRP A 273 -21.27 8.81 10.34
C TRP A 273 -21.71 7.36 10.12
N GLU A 274 -22.88 7.00 10.65
CA GLU A 274 -23.45 5.65 10.49
C GLU A 274 -23.65 5.28 9.03
N ARG A 275 -24.26 6.16 8.23
CA ARG A 275 -24.44 5.91 6.79
C ARG A 275 -23.10 5.73 6.07
N ALA A 276 -22.09 6.53 6.39
CA ALA A 276 -20.79 6.42 5.76
C ALA A 276 -20.07 5.12 6.13
N VAL A 277 -20.20 4.65 7.38
CA VAL A 277 -19.69 3.34 7.80
C VAL A 277 -20.37 2.22 7.01
N ASP A 278 -21.70 2.24 6.92
CA ASP A 278 -22.46 1.23 6.18
C ASP A 278 -22.06 1.21 4.69
N GLU A 279 -21.88 2.38 4.05
CA GLU A 279 -21.41 2.48 2.67
C GLU A 279 -20.01 1.86 2.48
N ILE A 280 -19.09 2.12 3.42
CA ILE A 280 -17.75 1.53 3.38
C ILE A 280 -17.82 0.01 3.55
N LEU A 281 -18.59 -0.47 4.53
CA LEU A 281 -18.69 -1.91 4.83
C LEU A 281 -19.40 -2.69 3.71
N ALA A 282 -20.33 -2.05 2.99
CA ALA A 282 -20.96 -2.66 1.82
C ALA A 282 -19.96 -2.97 0.69
N VAL A 283 -18.90 -2.18 0.56
CA VAL A 283 -17.87 -2.33 -0.48
C VAL A 283 -16.61 -3.03 0.07
N HIS A 284 -16.27 -2.75 1.32
CA HIS A 284 -15.07 -3.25 2.00
C HIS A 284 -15.41 -3.86 3.37
N PRO A 285 -16.00 -5.06 3.41
CA PRO A 285 -16.48 -5.67 4.67
C PRO A 285 -15.40 -5.88 5.73
N ALA A 286 -14.13 -5.94 5.33
CA ALA A 286 -12.99 -6.13 6.23
C ALA A 286 -12.37 -4.82 6.73
N ALA A 287 -12.90 -3.66 6.34
CA ALA A 287 -12.35 -2.37 6.73
C ALA A 287 -12.24 -2.23 8.25
N GLU A 288 -11.06 -1.81 8.72
CA GLU A 288 -10.83 -1.32 10.08
C GLU A 288 -10.70 0.21 10.00
N MET A 289 -11.44 0.95 10.81
CA MET A 289 -11.67 2.38 10.64
C MET A 289 -11.30 3.17 11.89
N PHE A 290 -11.08 4.46 11.74
CA PHE A 290 -10.88 5.35 12.88
C PHE A 290 -12.18 6.08 13.22
N VAL A 291 -12.48 6.14 14.51
CA VAL A 291 -13.55 7.01 15.00
C VAL A 291 -13.10 8.46 14.85
N PRO A 292 -13.91 9.33 14.24
CA PRO A 292 -13.58 10.75 14.16
C PRO A 292 -13.56 11.35 15.57
N ALA A 293 -12.38 11.70 16.06
CA ALA A 293 -12.22 12.45 17.29
C ALA A 293 -11.92 13.91 16.94
N TRP A 294 -12.79 14.81 17.35
CA TRP A 294 -12.63 16.24 17.10
C TRP A 294 -11.94 16.91 18.27
N ALA A 295 -10.67 17.19 18.09
CA ALA A 295 -10.14 18.38 18.75
C ALA A 295 -10.43 19.59 17.85
N SER A 296 -10.92 20.69 18.41
CA SER A 296 -11.03 21.94 17.69
C SER A 296 -9.61 22.48 17.45
N TYR A 297 -9.00 22.05 16.38
CA TYR A 297 -7.70 22.57 15.96
C TYR A 297 -7.92 23.89 15.23
N PRO A 298 -7.15 24.95 15.55
CA PRO A 298 -7.19 26.17 14.74
C PRO A 298 -6.73 25.92 13.30
N ASP A 299 -5.93 24.89 13.05
CA ASP A 299 -5.56 24.44 11.71
C ASP A 299 -6.41 23.26 11.29
N GLN A 300 -7.41 23.50 10.44
CA GLN A 300 -8.32 22.50 9.89
C GLN A 300 -7.62 21.37 9.10
N ARG A 301 -6.32 21.50 8.80
CA ARG A 301 -5.56 20.54 7.98
C ARG A 301 -5.28 19.23 8.68
N LEU A 302 -5.34 19.18 10.01
CA LEU A 302 -5.05 17.99 10.82
C LEU A 302 -6.30 17.41 11.49
N GLN A 303 -7.49 17.82 11.09
CA GLN A 303 -8.74 17.30 11.64
C GLN A 303 -8.88 15.81 11.33
N GLY A 304 -8.96 15.00 12.35
CA GLY A 304 -9.47 13.63 12.26
C GLY A 304 -8.49 12.49 12.50
N LEU A 305 -7.17 12.65 12.44
CA LEU A 305 -6.24 11.55 12.74
C LEU A 305 -5.86 11.51 14.22
N TYR A 306 -5.65 12.66 14.83
CA TYR A 306 -5.08 12.77 16.16
C TYR A 306 -6.03 13.51 17.09
N PHE A 307 -6.24 12.95 18.26
CA PHE A 307 -7.06 13.59 19.28
C PHE A 307 -6.28 14.75 19.93
N VAL A 308 -5.01 14.53 20.21
CA VAL A 308 -4.10 15.53 20.79
C VAL A 308 -2.78 15.47 20.05
N HIS A 309 -2.32 16.60 19.51
CA HIS A 309 -1.06 16.61 18.75
C HIS A 309 0.16 16.54 19.70
N HIS A 310 0.12 17.24 20.83
CA HIS A 310 1.14 17.21 21.89
C HIS A 310 0.53 17.75 23.18
N ARG A 311 1.15 17.42 24.31
CA ARG A 311 0.68 17.91 25.61
C ARG A 311 0.58 19.44 25.70
N PRO A 312 1.55 20.26 25.24
CA PRO A 312 1.37 21.73 25.30
C PRO A 312 0.16 22.21 24.51
N ALA A 313 -0.15 21.56 23.39
CA ALA A 313 -1.39 21.82 22.68
C ALA A 313 -2.61 21.36 23.49
N ALA A 314 -2.52 20.23 24.18
CA ALA A 314 -3.59 19.70 25.03
C ALA A 314 -3.93 20.62 26.21
N LEU A 315 -2.94 21.31 26.79
CA LEU A 315 -3.16 22.26 27.89
C LEU A 315 -3.98 23.49 27.47
N THR A 316 -3.91 23.85 26.18
CA THR A 316 -4.63 24.99 25.62
C THR A 316 -5.86 24.60 24.80
N GLN A 317 -5.97 23.33 24.43
CA GLN A 317 -7.07 22.82 23.61
C GLN A 317 -8.34 22.61 24.41
N LYS A 318 -9.45 22.84 23.72
CA LYS A 318 -10.79 22.59 24.23
C LYS A 318 -11.55 21.67 23.27
N TRP A 319 -12.24 20.70 23.83
CA TRP A 319 -13.17 19.88 23.07
C TRP A 319 -14.58 20.45 23.25
N PHE A 320 -15.14 21.06 22.20
CA PHE A 320 -16.43 21.79 22.25
C PHE A 320 -16.53 22.78 23.42
N GLY A 321 -15.46 23.51 23.67
CA GLY A 321 -15.38 24.51 24.74
C GLY A 321 -14.91 24.00 26.10
N VAL A 322 -14.83 22.67 26.30
CA VAL A 322 -14.37 22.04 27.55
C VAL A 322 -12.86 21.82 27.50
N PRO A 323 -12.07 22.32 28.46
CA PRO A 323 -10.62 22.09 28.51
C PRO A 323 -10.30 20.60 28.57
N ILE A 324 -9.37 20.14 27.72
CA ILE A 324 -8.96 18.73 27.70
C ILE A 324 -8.14 18.38 28.93
N CYS A 325 -7.19 19.22 29.30
CA CYS A 325 -6.29 19.00 30.42
C CYS A 325 -6.45 20.04 31.52
N GLU A 326 -6.14 19.62 32.75
CA GLU A 326 -5.90 20.51 33.89
C GLU A 326 -4.53 21.20 33.77
N GLU A 327 -4.29 22.25 34.53
CA GLU A 327 -2.99 22.97 34.58
C GLU A 327 -1.81 22.03 34.92
N ASN A 328 -2.04 20.99 35.73
CA ASN A 328 -1.05 19.96 36.06
C ASN A 328 -0.77 18.97 34.91
N GLY A 329 -1.54 19.08 33.80
CA GLY A 329 -1.38 18.33 32.58
C GLY A 329 -2.00 16.94 32.53
N GLY A 330 -2.81 16.53 33.51
CA GLY A 330 -3.70 15.38 33.42
C GLY A 330 -5.00 15.72 32.70
N LEU A 331 -5.78 14.72 32.29
CA LEU A 331 -7.12 14.95 31.73
C LEU A 331 -8.04 15.62 32.76
N SER A 332 -8.75 16.68 32.35
CA SER A 332 -9.71 17.32 33.23
C SER A 332 -10.93 16.44 33.50
N GLU A 333 -11.49 16.50 34.70
CA GLU A 333 -12.68 15.74 35.05
C GLU A 333 -13.87 16.13 34.17
N ALA A 334 -14.01 17.43 33.86
CA ALA A 334 -15.05 17.90 32.95
C ALA A 334 -14.91 17.29 31.55
N PHE A 335 -13.69 17.15 31.04
CA PHE A 335 -13.46 16.50 29.75
C PHE A 335 -13.74 15.00 29.82
N LYS A 336 -13.28 14.31 30.86
CA LYS A 336 -13.56 12.87 31.06
C LYS A 336 -15.06 12.58 31.08
N ASP A 337 -15.85 13.45 31.72
CA ASP A 337 -17.29 13.31 31.77
C ASP A 337 -17.91 13.51 30.39
N VAL A 338 -17.72 14.66 29.74
CA VAL A 338 -18.39 14.97 28.47
C VAL A 338 -17.88 14.06 27.33
N PHE A 339 -16.58 13.82 27.25
CA PHE A 339 -16.03 12.93 26.22
C PHE A 339 -16.39 11.46 26.49
N GLY A 340 -16.49 11.07 27.75
CA GLY A 340 -17.00 9.76 28.15
C GLY A 340 -18.44 9.52 27.70
N GLN A 341 -19.32 10.52 27.77
CA GLN A 341 -20.69 10.43 27.22
C GLN A 341 -20.68 10.24 25.69
N TYR A 342 -19.82 10.99 24.96
CA TYR A 342 -19.63 10.81 23.52
C TYR A 342 -19.17 9.37 23.19
N LEU A 343 -18.15 8.87 23.89
CA LEU A 343 -17.63 7.52 23.70
C LEU A 343 -18.69 6.45 23.96
N ALA A 344 -19.49 6.61 25.04
CA ALA A 344 -20.57 5.69 25.36
C ALA A 344 -21.67 5.67 24.27
N HIS A 345 -21.97 6.84 23.67
CA HIS A 345 -22.89 6.91 22.51
C HIS A 345 -22.31 6.15 21.32
N VAL A 346 -21.04 6.40 20.94
CA VAL A 346 -20.36 5.71 19.84
C VAL A 346 -20.33 4.18 20.09
N GLN A 347 -20.04 3.75 21.30
CA GLN A 347 -20.09 2.34 21.71
C GLN A 347 -21.48 1.73 21.46
N SER A 348 -22.52 2.42 21.92
CA SER A 348 -23.92 1.97 21.74
C SER A 348 -24.29 1.82 20.26
N VAL A 349 -23.82 2.74 19.41
CA VAL A 349 -24.03 2.65 17.95
C VAL A 349 -23.29 1.44 17.38
N ILE A 350 -22.00 1.26 17.71
CA ILE A 350 -21.21 0.10 17.26
C ILE A 350 -21.88 -1.22 17.61
N GLU A 351 -22.38 -1.34 18.83
CA GLU A 351 -23.09 -2.54 19.31
C GLU A 351 -24.42 -2.75 18.58
N SER A 352 -25.25 -1.70 18.49
CA SER A 352 -26.57 -1.79 17.85
C SER A 352 -26.50 -2.15 16.36
N ARG A 353 -25.42 -1.73 15.68
CA ARG A 353 -25.13 -2.04 14.27
C ARG A 353 -24.40 -3.38 14.08
N GLY A 354 -23.92 -4.02 15.13
CA GLY A 354 -23.15 -5.25 15.05
C GLY A 354 -21.83 -5.11 14.31
N TRP A 355 -21.23 -3.91 14.30
CA TRP A 355 -20.00 -3.66 13.55
C TRP A 355 -18.76 -4.34 14.16
N GLY A 356 -18.80 -4.68 15.46
CA GLY A 356 -17.70 -5.35 16.15
C GLY A 356 -16.47 -4.46 16.39
N ASN A 357 -15.36 -5.09 16.77
CA ASN A 357 -14.11 -4.43 17.19
C ASN A 357 -13.27 -4.03 15.96
N ARG A 358 -13.77 -3.14 15.14
CA ARG A 358 -13.08 -2.66 13.93
C ARG A 358 -12.71 -1.18 13.97
N PHE A 359 -12.92 -0.54 15.10
CA PHE A 359 -12.68 0.89 15.25
C PHE A 359 -11.45 1.16 16.09
N HIS A 360 -10.66 2.12 15.65
CA HIS A 360 -9.50 2.64 16.35
C HIS A 360 -9.75 4.10 16.69
N LEU A 361 -9.19 4.55 17.80
CA LEU A 361 -9.23 5.96 18.19
C LEU A 361 -7.85 6.42 18.63
N ALA A 362 -7.35 7.44 17.93
CA ALA A 362 -6.05 8.01 18.25
C ALA A 362 -6.04 8.64 19.64
N THR A 363 -4.92 8.49 20.34
CA THR A 363 -4.64 9.12 21.63
C THR A 363 -3.82 10.40 21.42
N VAL A 364 -2.50 10.32 21.54
CA VAL A 364 -1.55 11.41 21.30
C VAL A 364 -0.71 11.07 20.10
N ASP A 365 -0.48 12.05 19.22
CA ASP A 365 0.41 11.88 18.08
C ASP A 365 1.87 12.04 18.51
N GLU A 366 2.74 11.13 18.06
CA GLU A 366 4.20 11.16 18.27
C GLU A 366 4.62 11.55 19.71
N PRO A 367 4.12 10.86 20.74
CA PRO A 367 4.34 11.26 22.15
C PRO A 367 5.81 11.29 22.55
N TYR A 368 6.69 10.62 21.79
CA TYR A 368 8.15 10.63 21.99
C TYR A 368 8.82 11.92 21.51
N ALA A 369 8.15 12.70 20.67
CA ALA A 369 8.72 13.91 20.10
C ALA A 369 8.51 15.12 21.01
N VAL A 370 9.55 15.96 21.12
CA VAL A 370 9.49 17.26 21.81
C VAL A 370 9.37 18.33 20.75
N HIS A 371 8.20 18.95 20.64
CA HIS A 371 7.88 19.89 19.57
C HIS A 371 7.94 21.36 19.98
N THR A 372 8.09 21.65 21.27
CA THR A 372 8.13 23.02 21.78
C THR A 372 9.47 23.39 22.41
N SER A 373 9.72 24.68 22.53
CA SER A 373 10.87 25.20 23.29
C SER A 373 10.71 25.03 24.79
N ASP A 374 9.48 24.84 25.29
CA ASP A 374 9.20 24.55 26.70
C ASP A 374 9.37 23.05 26.99
N ARG A 375 10.63 22.66 27.22
CA ARG A 375 11.01 21.30 27.57
C ARG A 375 10.60 20.85 28.96
N THR A 376 10.03 21.72 29.79
CA THR A 376 9.57 21.36 31.14
C THR A 376 8.20 20.69 31.11
N GLN A 377 7.37 21.07 30.16
CA GLN A 377 6.01 20.53 29.98
C GLN A 377 5.94 19.49 28.86
N ASP A 378 6.67 19.72 27.77
CA ASP A 378 6.69 18.83 26.60
C ASP A 378 7.82 17.80 26.78
N THR A 379 7.54 16.77 27.54
CA THR A 379 8.46 15.64 27.74
C THR A 379 7.79 14.33 27.30
N PRO A 380 8.56 13.36 26.79
CA PRO A 380 7.99 12.05 26.46
C PRO A 380 7.21 11.42 27.63
N ALA A 381 7.71 11.48 28.85
CA ALA A 381 7.02 10.95 30.04
C ALA A 381 5.63 11.56 30.23
N ASN A 382 5.52 12.88 30.11
CA ASN A 382 4.24 13.58 30.24
C ASN A 382 3.28 13.25 29.08
N ASN A 383 3.79 13.15 27.86
CA ASN A 383 2.98 12.79 26.69
C ASN A 383 2.46 11.36 26.79
N TYR A 384 3.30 10.39 27.19
CA TYR A 384 2.87 9.01 27.39
C TYR A 384 1.91 8.82 28.58
N ARG A 385 2.03 9.64 29.63
CA ARG A 385 1.02 9.66 30.70
C ARG A 385 -0.35 10.06 30.14
N LEU A 386 -0.42 11.06 29.26
CA LEU A 386 -1.67 11.46 28.61
C LEU A 386 -2.21 10.35 27.68
N VAL A 387 -1.32 9.65 26.95
CA VAL A 387 -1.68 8.45 26.18
C VAL A 387 -2.36 7.40 27.07
N ALA A 388 -1.78 7.10 28.22
CA ALA A 388 -2.31 6.11 29.15
C ALA A 388 -3.67 6.51 29.74
N GLU A 389 -3.85 7.77 30.10
CA GLU A 389 -5.12 8.31 30.62
C GLU A 389 -6.24 8.25 29.55
N LEU A 390 -5.96 8.64 28.31
CA LEU A 390 -6.90 8.55 27.19
C LEU A 390 -7.25 7.09 26.90
N ALA A 391 -6.26 6.19 26.83
CA ALA A 391 -6.49 4.77 26.59
C ALA A 391 -7.35 4.13 27.69
N ALA A 392 -7.16 4.54 28.95
CA ALA A 392 -7.99 4.10 30.06
C ALA A 392 -9.44 4.55 29.88
N LEU A 393 -9.65 5.83 29.52
CA LEU A 393 -10.99 6.38 29.26
C LEU A 393 -11.70 5.65 28.10
N TYR A 394 -10.97 5.35 27.01
CA TYR A 394 -11.56 4.62 25.88
C TYR A 394 -11.99 3.22 26.28
N ARG A 395 -11.14 2.48 26.97
CA ARG A 395 -11.47 1.12 27.45
C ARG A 395 -12.63 1.10 28.43
N ASP A 396 -12.76 2.12 29.28
CA ASP A 396 -13.86 2.22 30.24
C ASP A 396 -15.19 2.55 29.55
N LYS A 397 -15.20 3.50 28.62
CA LYS A 397 -16.43 4.04 28.02
C LYS A 397 -16.81 3.40 26.70
N ALA A 398 -15.85 2.87 25.94
CA ALA A 398 -16.05 2.30 24.62
C ALA A 398 -15.12 1.10 24.34
N PRO A 399 -15.32 -0.05 25.02
CA PRO A 399 -14.43 -1.21 24.95
C PRO A 399 -14.32 -1.82 23.52
N SER A 400 -15.23 -1.54 22.62
CA SER A 400 -15.14 -1.95 21.20
C SER A 400 -14.21 -1.05 20.38
N ILE A 401 -13.67 0.02 20.96
CA ILE A 401 -12.75 0.93 20.29
C ILE A 401 -11.31 0.64 20.78
N THR A 402 -10.43 0.40 19.83
CA THR A 402 -9.01 0.12 20.09
C THR A 402 -8.24 1.43 20.24
N PRO A 403 -7.61 1.72 21.39
CA PRO A 403 -6.73 2.86 21.56
C PRO A 403 -5.51 2.75 20.63
N PHE A 404 -5.24 3.80 19.86
CA PHE A 404 -4.18 3.89 18.85
C PHE A 404 -3.15 4.95 19.23
N VAL A 405 -1.87 4.70 18.96
CA VAL A 405 -0.77 5.66 19.12
C VAL A 405 0.24 5.54 18.00
N THR A 406 0.74 6.69 17.53
CA THR A 406 1.91 6.76 16.64
C THR A 406 3.16 6.91 17.49
N GLY A 407 3.93 5.83 17.66
CA GLY A 407 5.15 5.87 18.46
C GLY A 407 5.60 4.50 18.94
N GLU A 408 6.60 4.54 19.80
CA GLU A 408 7.20 3.37 20.44
C GLU A 408 6.95 3.43 21.96
N PRO A 409 6.91 2.28 22.68
CA PRO A 409 6.79 2.27 24.13
C PRO A 409 7.89 3.08 24.82
N PHE A 410 7.53 3.75 25.89
CA PHE A 410 8.44 4.53 26.72
C PHE A 410 8.51 3.87 28.10
N ASP A 411 9.70 3.43 28.51
CA ASP A 411 9.91 2.54 29.66
C ASP A 411 9.43 3.10 31.01
N GLU A 412 9.31 4.44 31.11
CA GLU A 412 8.91 5.11 32.36
C GLU A 412 7.40 5.38 32.45
N ALA A 413 6.61 4.93 31.49
CA ALA A 413 5.18 5.23 31.46
C ALA A 413 4.31 4.03 31.81
N ASP A 414 3.51 4.14 32.85
CA ASP A 414 2.52 3.17 33.27
C ASP A 414 1.28 3.18 32.34
N GLY A 415 0.59 2.05 32.24
CA GLY A 415 -0.70 1.94 31.54
C GLY A 415 -0.60 1.80 30.01
N LEU A 416 0.59 1.61 29.46
CA LEU A 416 0.79 1.39 28.02
C LEU A 416 0.30 0.02 27.56
N ASP A 417 0.08 -0.92 28.45
CA ASP A 417 -0.61 -2.21 28.22
C ASP A 417 -2.06 -2.02 27.74
N ARG A 418 -2.63 -0.84 27.94
CA ARG A 418 -3.96 -0.46 27.48
C ARG A 418 -4.01 -0.04 26.02
N ILE A 419 -2.87 0.21 25.38
CA ILE A 419 -2.78 0.51 23.95
C ILE A 419 -2.99 -0.77 23.16
N GLY A 420 -3.98 -0.77 22.29
CA GLY A 420 -4.31 -1.92 21.44
C GLY A 420 -3.71 -1.85 20.03
N HIS A 421 -3.26 -0.67 19.59
CA HIS A 421 -2.65 -0.51 18.27
C HIS A 421 -1.50 0.50 18.31
N TRP A 422 -0.30 0.02 17.96
CA TRP A 422 0.93 0.80 17.87
C TRP A 422 1.30 1.04 16.41
N CYS A 423 1.47 2.28 15.99
CA CYS A 423 2.03 2.62 14.68
C CYS A 423 3.47 3.08 14.84
N VAL A 424 4.41 2.20 14.51
CA VAL A 424 5.84 2.42 14.73
C VAL A 424 6.44 3.23 13.59
N ARG A 425 7.09 4.34 13.91
CA ARG A 425 7.85 5.16 12.95
C ARG A 425 9.33 4.82 12.93
N ASN A 426 9.91 4.61 14.10
CA ASN A 426 11.31 4.21 14.20
C ASN A 426 11.42 2.68 14.11
N LEU A 427 11.70 2.19 12.91
CA LEU A 427 11.79 0.74 12.65
C LEU A 427 12.84 0.02 13.49
N SER A 428 13.89 0.72 13.96
CA SER A 428 14.86 0.12 14.89
C SER A 428 14.25 -0.25 16.24
N LYS A 429 13.12 0.34 16.60
CA LYS A 429 12.35 0.05 17.81
C LYS A 429 11.24 -1.00 17.62
N ALA A 430 10.98 -1.44 16.38
CA ALA A 430 9.88 -2.38 16.09
C ALA A 430 10.00 -3.69 16.88
N THR A 431 11.21 -4.19 17.11
CA THR A 431 11.43 -5.39 17.94
C THR A 431 11.02 -5.16 19.39
N LEU A 432 11.33 -4.01 19.98
CA LEU A 432 10.92 -3.65 21.34
C LEU A 432 9.40 -3.55 21.44
N VAL A 433 8.75 -2.90 20.46
CA VAL A 433 7.29 -2.84 20.41
C VAL A 433 6.68 -4.23 20.36
N ARG A 434 7.18 -5.09 19.46
CA ARG A 434 6.72 -6.47 19.34
C ARG A 434 6.87 -7.27 20.65
N GLN A 435 7.97 -7.07 21.36
CA GLN A 435 8.17 -7.70 22.68
C GLN A 435 7.17 -7.17 23.71
N ALA A 436 6.97 -5.85 23.75
CA ALA A 436 6.05 -5.21 24.69
C ALA A 436 4.58 -5.63 24.48
N ILE A 437 4.15 -5.82 23.22
CA ILE A 437 2.78 -6.23 22.91
C ILE A 437 2.56 -7.75 22.90
N ASN A 438 3.62 -8.53 23.06
CA ASN A 438 3.52 -10.00 23.02
C ASN A 438 2.59 -10.51 24.14
N GLY A 439 1.55 -11.24 23.74
CA GLY A 439 0.55 -11.79 24.69
C GLY A 439 -0.54 -10.80 25.14
N THR A 440 -0.47 -9.51 24.74
CA THR A 440 -1.49 -8.50 25.12
C THR A 440 -2.71 -8.47 24.18
N GLY A 441 -2.60 -9.08 23.00
CA GLY A 441 -3.60 -8.95 21.92
C GLY A 441 -3.51 -7.62 21.13
N ALA A 442 -2.58 -6.74 21.48
CA ALA A 442 -2.33 -5.53 20.73
C ALA A 442 -1.69 -5.82 19.36
N VAL A 443 -1.86 -4.88 18.42
CA VAL A 443 -1.33 -4.98 17.07
C VAL A 443 -0.30 -3.89 16.81
N MET A 444 0.59 -4.15 15.86
CA MET A 444 1.58 -3.20 15.38
C MET A 444 1.39 -2.95 13.88
N THR A 445 1.45 -1.70 13.48
CA THR A 445 1.67 -1.27 12.09
C THR A 445 2.95 -0.45 12.02
N VAL A 446 3.46 -0.23 10.81
CA VAL A 446 4.62 0.63 10.57
C VAL A 446 4.21 1.86 9.77
N CYS A 447 4.92 2.97 9.94
CA CYS A 447 4.77 4.15 9.12
C CYS A 447 6.08 4.41 8.37
N ASP A 448 6.07 4.15 7.06
CA ASP A 448 7.23 4.41 6.18
C ASP A 448 6.76 5.07 4.89
N ASN A 449 6.76 6.40 4.87
CA ASN A 449 6.37 7.17 3.68
C ASN A 449 7.50 7.35 2.68
N TYR A 450 8.76 7.14 3.09
CA TYR A 450 9.92 7.36 2.22
C TYR A 450 9.93 6.42 1.02
N ARG A 451 9.41 5.19 1.17
CA ARG A 451 9.34 4.20 0.07
C ARG A 451 8.39 4.61 -1.05
N SER A 452 7.60 5.64 -0.85
CA SER A 452 6.65 6.15 -1.83
C SER A 452 7.17 7.30 -2.70
N ALA A 453 8.49 7.56 -2.76
CA ALA A 453 9.04 8.58 -3.63
C ALA A 453 8.83 8.25 -5.12
N ILE A 454 8.52 9.28 -5.93
CA ILE A 454 8.26 9.12 -7.39
C ILE A 454 9.49 8.63 -8.13
N ASP A 455 10.66 9.13 -7.76
CA ASP A 455 11.95 8.86 -8.40
C ASP A 455 12.64 7.59 -7.91
N PHE A 456 11.98 6.81 -7.06
CA PHE A 456 12.44 5.47 -6.70
C PHE A 456 12.06 4.43 -7.76
N PRO A 457 12.77 3.28 -7.82
CA PRO A 457 12.34 2.12 -8.60
C PRO A 457 10.90 1.71 -8.26
N ALA A 458 10.19 1.10 -9.21
CA ALA A 458 8.81 0.66 -9.02
C ALA A 458 8.66 -0.30 -7.83
N VAL A 459 9.68 -1.11 -7.55
CA VAL A 459 9.69 -2.08 -6.45
C VAL A 459 9.61 -1.44 -5.06
N ALA A 460 10.03 -0.18 -4.89
CA ALA A 460 10.16 0.44 -3.57
C ALA A 460 8.86 0.44 -2.75
N PRO A 461 7.70 0.92 -3.27
CA PRO A 461 6.43 0.84 -2.54
C PRO A 461 5.96 -0.60 -2.29
N ARG A 462 6.27 -1.56 -3.18
CA ARG A 462 5.94 -2.98 -3.01
C ARG A 462 6.62 -3.58 -1.78
N THR A 463 7.83 -3.13 -1.46
CA THR A 463 8.57 -3.63 -0.29
C THR A 463 7.93 -3.30 1.06
N LEU A 464 6.90 -2.45 1.12
CA LEU A 464 6.16 -2.17 2.37
C LEU A 464 5.52 -3.43 2.97
N GLY A 465 4.96 -4.32 2.15
CA GLY A 465 4.43 -5.60 2.61
C GLY A 465 5.51 -6.49 3.23
N TRP A 466 6.68 -6.55 2.60
CA TRP A 466 7.84 -7.30 3.11
C TRP A 466 8.41 -6.69 4.39
N LEU A 467 8.44 -5.35 4.47
CA LEU A 467 8.86 -4.64 5.68
C LEU A 467 7.92 -4.95 6.84
N ALA A 468 6.61 -4.78 6.66
CA ALA A 468 5.62 -5.08 7.68
C ALA A 468 5.76 -6.53 8.16
N TRP A 469 5.91 -7.48 7.23
CA TRP A 469 6.15 -8.88 7.57
C TRP A 469 7.41 -9.09 8.40
N SER A 470 8.54 -8.52 7.99
CA SER A 470 9.86 -8.75 8.62
C SER A 470 9.92 -8.29 10.06
N VAL A 471 9.21 -7.21 10.40
CA VAL A 471 9.14 -6.68 11.77
C VAL A 471 7.98 -7.26 12.58
N GLY A 472 7.14 -8.11 11.98
CA GLY A 472 5.97 -8.69 12.63
C GLY A 472 4.79 -7.73 12.77
N ALA A 473 4.73 -6.70 11.93
CA ALA A 473 3.60 -5.78 11.87
C ALA A 473 2.45 -6.37 11.05
N ARG A 474 1.21 -6.01 11.41
CA ARG A 474 0.00 -6.38 10.66
C ARG A 474 -0.27 -5.51 9.43
N GLY A 475 0.62 -4.55 9.11
CA GLY A 475 0.43 -3.66 7.99
C GLY A 475 1.18 -2.36 8.17
N TRP A 476 0.73 -1.34 7.45
CA TRP A 476 1.34 -0.02 7.48
C TRP A 476 0.31 1.11 7.44
N LEU A 477 0.74 2.25 7.96
CA LEU A 477 0.04 3.53 7.84
C LEU A 477 0.81 4.40 6.84
N THR A 478 0.12 4.93 5.84
CA THR A 478 0.65 5.90 4.89
C THR A 478 0.16 7.30 5.30
N PHE A 479 1.09 8.15 5.69
CA PHE A 479 0.85 9.56 5.98
C PHE A 479 1.66 10.41 5.00
N GLU A 480 1.09 11.19 4.20
CA GLU A 480 -0.24 11.50 3.75
C GLU A 480 -0.37 11.01 2.28
N ALA A 481 -1.56 10.97 1.69
CA ALA A 481 -1.71 10.56 0.29
C ALA A 481 -2.14 11.70 -0.65
N LEU A 482 -2.40 12.90 -0.11
CA LEU A 482 -2.96 14.05 -0.84
C LEU A 482 -2.28 15.39 -0.46
N SER A 483 -1.05 15.38 0.03
CA SER A 483 -0.38 16.58 0.57
C SER A 483 -0.32 17.76 -0.41
N GLN A 484 -0.24 17.48 -1.72
CA GLN A 484 -0.12 18.45 -2.81
C GLN A 484 -1.21 18.25 -3.87
N PHE A 485 -2.42 17.86 -3.45
CA PHE A 485 -3.46 17.36 -4.37
C PHE A 485 -3.89 18.39 -5.42
N GLU A 486 -4.06 19.65 -5.05
CA GLU A 486 -4.52 20.70 -5.96
C GLU A 486 -3.51 20.99 -7.06
N ASP A 487 -2.21 20.95 -6.74
CA ASP A 487 -1.11 21.29 -7.64
C ASP A 487 -0.34 20.03 -8.12
N ALA A 488 -0.94 18.86 -8.00
CA ALA A 488 -0.26 17.58 -8.21
C ALA A 488 0.30 17.38 -9.63
N TYR A 489 -0.14 18.17 -10.61
CA TYR A 489 0.39 18.16 -11.98
C TYR A 489 1.51 19.17 -12.21
N GLU A 490 1.75 20.07 -11.27
CA GLU A 490 2.81 21.07 -11.36
C GLU A 490 4.11 20.50 -10.77
N GLY A 491 5.02 20.08 -11.63
CA GLY A 491 6.22 19.32 -11.26
C GLY A 491 7.10 19.93 -10.16
N SER A 492 7.06 21.26 -9.94
CA SER A 492 7.81 21.92 -8.87
C SER A 492 7.20 21.76 -7.48
N VAL A 493 5.94 21.31 -7.38
CA VAL A 493 5.16 21.30 -6.14
C VAL A 493 5.12 19.91 -5.49
N LEU A 494 5.47 18.86 -6.22
CA LEU A 494 5.43 17.47 -5.72
C LEU A 494 6.50 17.12 -4.69
N THR A 495 7.23 18.10 -4.19
CA THR A 495 8.15 17.90 -3.08
C THR A 495 7.42 18.10 -1.76
N TYR A 496 7.42 17.07 -0.91
CA TYR A 496 6.99 17.25 0.47
C TYR A 496 8.07 18.08 1.18
N PRO A 497 7.78 19.35 1.56
CA PRO A 497 8.73 20.15 2.31
C PRO A 497 8.82 19.55 3.71
N MET A 498 9.82 18.75 3.96
CA MET A 498 10.20 18.41 5.34
C MET A 498 10.54 19.72 6.03
N ILE A 499 9.87 20.04 7.13
CA ILE A 499 10.00 21.31 7.88
C ILE A 499 11.48 21.59 8.26
N HIS A 500 12.33 20.57 8.27
CA HIS A 500 13.76 20.65 8.59
C HIS A 500 14.64 19.71 7.75
N GLY A 501 14.23 19.33 6.54
CA GLY A 501 14.97 18.34 5.77
C GLY A 501 14.82 18.42 4.24
N PRO A 502 15.54 17.58 3.52
CA PRO A 502 15.54 17.54 2.08
C PRO A 502 14.19 17.07 1.53
N SER A 503 13.81 17.65 0.41
CA SER A 503 12.58 17.32 -0.32
C SER A 503 12.60 15.88 -0.84
N VAL A 504 11.49 15.18 -0.71
CA VAL A 504 11.25 13.85 -1.28
C VAL A 504 10.07 13.94 -2.24
N TRP A 505 10.31 13.68 -3.52
CA TRP A 505 9.32 13.81 -4.56
C TRP A 505 8.15 12.83 -4.39
N GLY A 506 6.94 13.36 -4.27
CA GLY A 506 5.71 12.58 -4.17
C GLY A 506 5.50 11.87 -2.84
N MET A 507 6.38 12.06 -1.84
CA MET A 507 6.07 11.63 -0.48
C MET A 507 4.81 12.35 0.00
N GLY A 508 3.86 11.60 0.56
CA GLY A 508 2.56 12.17 0.94
C GLY A 508 1.61 12.47 -0.22
N GLN A 509 1.92 12.07 -1.46
CA GLN A 509 1.10 12.28 -2.65
C GLN A 509 1.03 10.98 -3.47
N LEU A 510 -0.04 10.21 -3.29
CA LEU A 510 -0.26 8.94 -3.99
C LEU A 510 -1.36 9.03 -5.05
N PHE A 511 -2.14 10.08 -5.02
CA PHE A 511 -3.24 10.30 -5.94
C PHE A 511 -3.16 11.66 -6.60
N TYR A 512 -3.70 11.72 -7.80
CA TYR A 512 -3.81 12.93 -8.61
C TYR A 512 -5.29 13.30 -8.78
N PRO A 513 -5.64 14.60 -8.85
CA PRO A 513 -7.01 15.00 -9.13
C PRO A 513 -7.41 14.64 -10.56
N ARG A 514 -8.66 14.24 -10.74
CA ARG A 514 -9.23 14.10 -12.08
C ARG A 514 -9.47 15.47 -12.70
N MET A 515 -9.04 15.64 -13.94
CA MET A 515 -9.28 16.89 -14.67
C MET A 515 -10.76 17.00 -15.05
N GLY A 516 -11.39 18.11 -14.62
CA GLY A 516 -12.76 18.47 -15.00
C GLY A 516 -13.88 17.70 -14.29
N ARG A 517 -13.58 16.80 -13.34
CA ARG A 517 -14.58 16.11 -12.53
C ARG A 517 -13.99 15.67 -11.17
N PRO A 518 -14.82 15.53 -10.13
CA PRO A 518 -14.37 15.00 -8.85
C PRO A 518 -13.80 13.57 -8.98
N GLY A 519 -12.88 13.21 -8.09
CA GLY A 519 -12.36 11.85 -7.96
C GLY A 519 -10.84 11.77 -7.96
N LEU A 520 -10.33 10.56 -7.75
CA LEU A 520 -8.91 10.27 -7.62
C LEU A 520 -8.40 9.51 -8.84
N ILE A 521 -7.21 9.88 -9.31
CA ILE A 521 -6.39 9.08 -10.21
C ILE A 521 -5.25 8.48 -9.39
N ALA A 522 -5.11 7.17 -9.42
CA ALA A 522 -4.03 6.49 -8.71
C ALA A 522 -2.68 6.69 -9.39
N SER A 523 -1.61 6.53 -8.62
CA SER A 523 -0.24 6.47 -9.13
C SER A 523 0.23 5.02 -9.33
N VAL A 524 1.33 4.85 -10.06
CA VAL A 524 2.09 3.58 -10.12
C VAL A 524 2.46 3.11 -8.72
N ARG A 525 2.85 4.03 -7.84
CA ARG A 525 3.24 3.72 -6.45
C ARG A 525 2.10 3.08 -5.66
N TRP A 526 0.86 3.52 -5.89
CA TRP A 526 -0.33 2.92 -5.28
C TRP A 526 -0.55 1.47 -5.73
N GLU A 527 -0.37 1.20 -7.04
CA GLU A 527 -0.48 -0.18 -7.56
C GLU A 527 0.63 -1.08 -7.00
N MET A 528 1.83 -0.55 -6.84
CA MET A 528 2.93 -1.31 -6.24
C MET A 528 2.71 -1.58 -4.74
N MET A 529 2.11 -0.66 -4.00
CA MET A 529 1.68 -0.92 -2.61
C MET A 529 0.64 -2.04 -2.53
N ARG A 530 -0.27 -2.09 -3.50
CA ARG A 530 -1.27 -3.16 -3.60
C ARG A 530 -0.61 -4.52 -3.83
N GLU A 531 0.37 -4.60 -4.75
CA GLU A 531 1.15 -5.83 -4.93
C GLU A 531 1.90 -6.24 -3.66
N GLY A 532 2.43 -5.26 -2.91
CA GLY A 532 3.04 -5.51 -1.61
C GLY A 532 2.07 -6.08 -0.57
N ALA A 533 0.80 -5.70 -0.63
CA ALA A 533 -0.24 -6.30 0.19
C ALA A 533 -0.53 -7.75 -0.21
N ASP A 534 -0.59 -8.05 -1.51
CA ASP A 534 -0.75 -9.41 -2.03
C ASP A 534 0.45 -10.30 -1.62
N ASP A 535 1.69 -9.79 -1.70
CA ASP A 535 2.90 -10.47 -1.22
C ASP A 535 2.81 -10.81 0.28
N TYR A 536 2.38 -9.87 1.12
CA TYR A 536 2.19 -10.11 2.55
C TYR A 536 1.16 -11.23 2.80
N GLU A 537 0.06 -11.24 2.05
CA GLU A 537 -0.98 -12.28 2.18
C GLU A 537 -0.46 -13.66 1.77
N LEU A 538 0.41 -13.76 0.76
CA LEU A 538 1.10 -15.01 0.41
C LEU A 538 2.00 -15.51 1.55
N LEU A 539 2.80 -14.61 2.14
CA LEU A 539 3.64 -14.94 3.30
C LEU A 539 2.79 -15.39 4.50
N TRP A 540 1.66 -14.73 4.73
CA TRP A 540 0.71 -15.14 5.77
C TRP A 540 0.15 -16.54 5.51
N CYS A 541 -0.26 -16.87 4.28
CA CYS A 541 -0.71 -18.21 3.91
C CYS A 541 0.38 -19.26 4.17
N LEU A 542 1.63 -18.96 3.80
CA LEU A 542 2.78 -19.83 4.03
C LEU A 542 3.03 -20.05 5.54
N ALA A 543 2.96 -18.99 6.34
CA ALA A 543 3.10 -19.07 7.78
C ALA A 543 1.99 -19.90 8.43
N GLN A 544 0.73 -19.76 7.98
CA GLN A 544 -0.38 -20.60 8.44
C GLN A 544 -0.14 -22.09 8.13
N ARG A 545 0.47 -22.39 6.99
CA ARG A 545 0.84 -23.76 6.62
C ARG A 545 1.96 -24.29 7.52
N VAL A 546 3.02 -23.51 7.73
CA VAL A 546 4.12 -23.84 8.66
C VAL A 546 3.61 -24.12 10.07
N ALA A 547 2.68 -23.31 10.57
CA ALA A 547 2.11 -23.47 11.92
C ALA A 547 1.40 -24.81 12.13
N ARG A 548 0.87 -25.43 11.09
CA ARG A 548 0.21 -26.75 11.16
C ARG A 548 1.19 -27.90 11.40
N LYS A 549 2.48 -27.72 11.12
CA LYS A 549 3.57 -28.70 11.31
C LYS A 549 3.29 -30.08 10.67
N LYS A 550 2.59 -30.11 9.53
CA LYS A 550 2.20 -31.35 8.84
C LYS A 550 3.09 -31.65 7.63
N ASP A 551 4.04 -30.80 7.33
CA ASP A 551 4.94 -30.93 6.19
C ASP A 551 6.28 -31.54 6.63
N SER A 552 7.09 -32.00 5.65
CA SER A 552 8.41 -32.57 5.91
C SER A 552 9.36 -31.53 6.52
N GLU A 553 10.35 -32.00 7.29
CA GLU A 553 11.36 -31.13 7.89
C GLU A 553 12.08 -30.26 6.84
N ALA A 554 12.42 -30.84 5.69
CA ALA A 554 13.05 -30.14 4.57
C ALA A 554 12.15 -29.03 4.02
N TRP A 555 10.84 -29.26 3.90
CA TRP A 555 9.88 -28.25 3.49
C TRP A 555 9.77 -27.13 4.55
N LEU A 556 9.62 -27.51 5.82
CA LEU A 556 9.54 -26.55 6.94
C LEU A 556 10.78 -25.67 7.02
N MET A 557 11.97 -26.24 6.78
CA MET A 557 13.22 -25.46 6.75
C MET A 557 13.23 -24.44 5.59
N ARG A 558 12.83 -24.83 4.37
CA ARG A 558 12.75 -23.90 3.22
C ARG A 558 11.74 -22.79 3.46
N ALA A 559 10.54 -23.14 3.94
CA ALA A 559 9.49 -22.17 4.24
C ALA A 559 9.92 -21.19 5.35
N SER A 560 10.54 -21.69 6.43
CA SER A 560 11.04 -20.85 7.52
C SER A 560 12.16 -19.92 7.06
N ASN A 561 13.08 -20.39 6.19
CA ASN A 561 14.11 -19.54 5.60
C ASN A 561 13.52 -18.41 4.75
N LEU A 562 12.46 -18.69 3.98
CA LEU A 562 11.77 -17.68 3.18
C LEU A 562 11.09 -16.65 4.09
N LEU A 563 10.29 -17.10 5.05
CA LEU A 563 9.54 -16.25 5.97
C LEU A 563 10.43 -15.37 6.87
N GLY A 564 11.60 -15.85 7.20
CA GLY A 564 12.60 -15.14 8.02
C GLY A 564 13.63 -14.40 7.17
N ARG A 565 14.66 -15.11 6.72
CA ARG A 565 15.85 -14.52 6.10
C ARG A 565 15.56 -13.81 4.77
N GLN A 566 14.81 -14.43 3.87
CA GLN A 566 14.54 -13.84 2.56
C GLN A 566 13.64 -12.62 2.69
N ALA A 567 12.57 -12.71 3.48
CA ALA A 567 11.67 -11.60 3.72
C ALA A 567 12.40 -10.40 4.36
N SER A 568 13.26 -10.64 5.37
CA SER A 568 14.06 -9.59 6.00
C SER A 568 15.05 -8.95 5.01
N ARG A 569 15.63 -9.72 4.10
CA ARG A 569 16.50 -9.19 3.03
C ARG A 569 15.73 -8.24 2.12
N LEU A 570 14.54 -8.62 1.69
CA LEU A 570 13.70 -7.80 0.80
C LEU A 570 13.10 -6.57 1.50
N ALA A 571 12.90 -6.63 2.80
CA ALA A 571 12.50 -5.48 3.59
C ALA A 571 13.53 -4.34 3.57
N GLY A 572 14.78 -4.64 3.21
CA GLY A 572 15.88 -3.70 3.24
C GLY A 572 16.25 -3.35 4.68
N GLY A 573 17.04 -4.20 5.28
CA GLY A 573 17.69 -4.06 6.59
C GLY A 573 17.03 -3.12 7.59
N VAL A 574 16.13 -3.64 8.39
CA VAL A 574 15.94 -3.12 9.74
C VAL A 574 17.26 -3.49 10.45
N GLY A 575 18.17 -2.54 10.59
CA GLY A 575 19.46 -2.80 11.25
C GLY A 575 19.17 -3.38 12.62
N ASP A 576 19.95 -4.38 13.00
CA ASP A 576 19.94 -4.90 14.36
C ASP A 576 20.18 -3.74 15.34
N PRO A 577 19.21 -3.41 16.22
CA PRO A 577 19.35 -2.29 17.14
C PRO A 577 20.52 -2.47 18.13
N GLU A 578 20.99 -3.70 18.37
CA GLU A 578 22.12 -3.95 19.27
C GLU A 578 23.47 -3.65 18.63
N THR A 579 23.57 -3.71 17.32
CA THR A 579 24.90 -3.56 16.68
C THR A 579 25.09 -2.23 16.03
N GLN A 580 24.27 -1.23 16.03
CA GLN A 580 24.48 0.06 15.32
C GLN A 580 25.44 -0.03 14.10
N SER A 581 25.87 -1.24 13.80
CA SER A 581 26.75 -1.61 12.72
C SER A 581 25.97 -1.55 11.43
N ALA A 582 26.21 -0.52 10.69
CA ALA A 582 25.56 -0.14 9.45
C ALA A 582 25.89 -1.05 8.27
N THR A 583 25.85 -2.35 8.41
CA THR A 583 25.66 -3.22 7.26
C THR A 583 24.18 -3.21 6.90
N ARG A 584 23.72 -2.05 6.38
CA ARG A 584 22.42 -1.98 5.72
C ARG A 584 22.43 -3.02 4.62
N VAL A 585 21.59 -4.06 4.78
CA VAL A 585 21.27 -4.94 3.65
C VAL A 585 20.70 -4.02 2.56
N PRO A 586 21.27 -3.99 1.36
CA PRO A 586 20.75 -3.14 0.31
C PRO A 586 19.27 -3.46 0.06
N ASN A 587 18.46 -2.41 -0.07
CA ASN A 587 17.08 -2.59 -0.52
C ASN A 587 17.06 -3.19 -1.93
N PRO A 588 16.05 -3.99 -2.30
CA PRO A 588 15.88 -4.46 -3.65
C PRO A 588 15.92 -3.29 -4.64
N GLN A 589 16.80 -3.38 -5.64
CA GLN A 589 16.93 -2.36 -6.68
C GLN A 589 15.97 -2.64 -7.84
N HIS A 590 15.64 -3.93 -8.04
CA HIS A 590 14.84 -4.42 -9.13
C HIS A 590 13.65 -5.23 -8.64
N HIS A 591 12.54 -5.10 -9.35
CA HIS A 591 11.31 -5.81 -9.06
C HIS A 591 11.48 -7.34 -9.16
N SER A 592 12.37 -7.80 -10.06
CA SER A 592 12.69 -9.21 -10.24
C SER A 592 13.18 -9.91 -8.96
N GLU A 593 13.88 -9.17 -8.06
CA GLU A 593 14.34 -9.73 -6.79
C GLU A 593 13.16 -10.11 -5.86
N VAL A 594 12.17 -9.21 -5.75
CA VAL A 594 10.95 -9.44 -4.97
C VAL A 594 10.09 -10.53 -5.64
N HIS A 595 9.94 -10.42 -6.95
CA HIS A 595 9.13 -11.35 -7.74
C HIS A 595 9.63 -12.80 -7.63
N SER A 596 10.95 -13.02 -7.68
CA SER A 596 11.53 -14.36 -7.54
C SER A 596 11.22 -15.01 -6.20
N VAL A 597 11.27 -14.24 -5.09
CA VAL A 597 10.96 -14.76 -3.75
C VAL A 597 9.45 -14.97 -3.59
N ARG A 598 8.61 -14.12 -4.20
CA ARG A 598 7.16 -14.32 -4.28
C ARG A 598 6.81 -15.64 -4.99
N LEU A 599 7.42 -15.91 -6.15
CA LEU A 599 7.18 -17.17 -6.88
C LEU A 599 7.61 -18.38 -6.05
N LEU A 600 8.72 -18.29 -5.32
CA LEU A 600 9.15 -19.34 -4.40
C LEU A 600 8.13 -19.58 -3.28
N ALA A 601 7.50 -18.53 -2.74
CA ALA A 601 6.43 -18.67 -1.75
C ALA A 601 5.22 -19.42 -2.34
N LEU A 602 4.86 -19.10 -3.58
CA LEU A 602 3.77 -19.74 -4.29
C LEU A 602 4.09 -21.22 -4.58
N ASP A 603 5.31 -21.55 -5.00
CA ASP A 603 5.79 -22.93 -5.19
C ASP A 603 5.66 -23.76 -3.91
N LEU A 604 6.14 -23.20 -2.78
CA LEU A 604 6.05 -23.87 -1.49
C LEU A 604 4.59 -24.12 -1.06
N LEU A 605 3.68 -23.20 -1.39
CA LEU A 605 2.26 -23.36 -1.08
C LEU A 605 1.58 -24.43 -1.96
N GLU A 606 2.04 -24.63 -3.20
CA GLU A 606 1.50 -25.64 -4.11
C GLU A 606 2.08 -27.04 -3.91
N GLU A 607 3.24 -27.17 -3.26
CA GLU A 607 3.78 -28.49 -2.95
C GLU A 607 2.79 -29.30 -2.12
N PRO A 608 2.51 -30.57 -2.48
CA PRO A 608 1.60 -31.41 -1.71
C PRO A 608 2.11 -31.58 -0.27
N SER A 609 1.21 -31.48 0.71
CA SER A 609 1.55 -31.80 2.10
C SER A 609 2.03 -33.24 2.22
N ALA A 610 3.03 -33.47 3.05
CA ALA A 610 3.44 -34.84 3.39
C ALA A 610 2.23 -35.58 4.03
N LYS A 611 1.87 -36.72 3.47
CA LYS A 611 0.80 -37.58 4.00
C LYS A 611 1.21 -38.23 5.29
#